data_09a692113266e53d08612698968d3b1d
#
_entry.id   09a692113266e53d08612698968d3b1d
#
_cell.length_a   1.000
_cell.length_b   1.000
_cell.length_c   1.000
_cell.angle_alpha   90.00
_cell.angle_beta   90.00
_cell.angle_gamma   90.00
#
_symmetry.space_group_name_H-M   'P 1'
#
loop_
_entity.id
_entity.type
_entity.pdbx_description
1 polymer ?
#
loop_
_entity_poly.entity_id
_entity_poly.type
_entity_poly.pdbx_seq_one_letter_code
_entity_poly.pdbx_strand_id
1 'polypeptide(L)'
;MNATIISNNDKHYPVLLDEILSIISPQNGGTFIDCTFGQGGYTKKILSYDNTNVIALDRDIDTKKKAGEIFKQYQNRFYFKNKKFSQLNDLKLKGTNIRGVIFDLGYSYIQIKDSSKGLSFNATGDLNMQMVINNFSAKDVINKLNSNELEKIFKFFGEEKDAKRI
;
A
#
# COMPACT_ATOMS: atom_id res chain seq x y z
N MET A 1 -11.42 19.25 -21.11
CA MET A 1 -11.16 18.50 -19.86
C MET A 1 -10.25 19.38 -19.01
N ASN A 2 -10.81 20.00 -17.97
CA ASN A 2 -10.03 20.89 -17.10
C ASN A 2 -9.28 20.05 -16.08
N ALA A 3 -7.94 20.03 -16.20
CA ALA A 3 -7.08 19.48 -15.16
C ALA A 3 -7.21 20.39 -13.92
N THR A 4 -7.80 19.88 -12.87
CA THR A 4 -7.88 20.55 -11.59
C THR A 4 -6.45 20.67 -11.03
N ILE A 5 -5.94 21.89 -10.93
CA ILE A 5 -4.68 22.20 -10.28
C ILE A 5 -4.84 21.86 -8.80
N ILE A 6 -4.22 20.75 -8.37
CA ILE A 6 -4.17 20.37 -6.95
C ILE A 6 -3.24 21.35 -6.26
N SER A 7 -3.79 22.20 -5.41
CA SER A 7 -3.04 23.12 -4.55
C SER A 7 -2.11 22.33 -3.61
N ASN A 8 -0.90 22.88 -3.39
CA ASN A 8 0.17 22.39 -2.53
C ASN A 8 -0.26 22.24 -1.05
N ASN A 9 -0.99 21.19 -0.75
CA ASN A 9 -1.09 20.62 0.58
C ASN A 9 -0.91 19.11 0.40
N ASP A 10 0.17 18.55 0.95
CA ASP A 10 0.60 17.14 0.88
C ASP A 10 -0.42 16.14 1.48
N LYS A 11 -1.70 16.32 1.24
CA LYS A 11 -2.73 15.35 1.61
C LYS A 11 -2.95 14.43 0.41
N HIS A 12 -2.27 13.29 0.44
CA HIS A 12 -2.61 12.18 -0.45
C HIS A 12 -4.09 11.84 -0.28
N TYR A 13 -4.88 12.14 -1.31
CA TYR A 13 -6.30 11.77 -1.34
C TYR A 13 -6.41 10.35 -1.91
N PRO A 14 -7.10 9.42 -1.23
CA PRO A 14 -7.25 8.05 -1.72
C PRO A 14 -8.00 8.02 -3.06
N VAL A 15 -7.57 7.13 -3.94
CA VAL A 15 -8.20 6.94 -5.26
C VAL A 15 -9.63 6.42 -5.08
N LEU A 16 -10.60 6.98 -5.80
CA LEU A 16 -12.01 6.53 -5.80
C LEU A 16 -12.61 6.42 -4.38
N LEU A 17 -12.23 7.33 -3.47
CA LEU A 17 -12.64 7.23 -2.06
C LEU A 17 -14.17 7.23 -1.92
N ASP A 18 -14.86 8.14 -2.60
CA ASP A 18 -16.31 8.30 -2.46
C ASP A 18 -17.07 7.11 -3.08
N GLU A 19 -16.58 6.56 -4.18
CA GLU A 19 -17.12 5.37 -4.82
C GLU A 19 -16.96 4.14 -3.93
N ILE A 20 -15.78 3.95 -3.34
CA ILE A 20 -15.52 2.84 -2.41
C ILE A 20 -16.42 2.95 -1.19
N LEU A 21 -16.55 4.14 -0.60
CA LEU A 21 -17.44 4.36 0.55
C LEU A 21 -18.92 4.09 0.21
N SER A 22 -19.36 4.47 -1.00
CA SER A 22 -20.69 4.15 -1.48
C SER A 22 -20.95 2.64 -1.53
N ILE A 23 -19.97 1.87 -1.99
CA ILE A 23 -20.06 0.41 -2.12
C ILE A 23 -20.05 -0.27 -0.74
N ILE A 24 -19.07 0.06 0.11
CA ILE A 24 -18.90 -0.62 1.41
C ILE A 24 -19.88 -0.13 2.48
N SER A 25 -20.53 1.01 2.25
CA SER A 25 -21.59 1.56 3.08
C SER A 25 -21.26 1.62 4.58
N PRO A 26 -20.20 2.35 5.00
CA PRO A 26 -19.72 2.36 6.39
C PRO A 26 -20.72 2.99 7.37
N GLN A 27 -21.70 3.77 6.89
CA GLN A 27 -22.80 4.29 7.71
C GLN A 27 -23.63 3.18 8.38
N ASN A 28 -23.58 1.95 7.87
CA ASN A 28 -24.25 0.80 8.45
C ASN A 28 -23.41 0.11 9.55
N GLY A 29 -22.26 0.67 9.91
CA GLY A 29 -21.36 0.11 10.91
C GLY A 29 -20.67 -1.19 10.48
N GLY A 30 -19.91 -1.80 11.40
CA GLY A 30 -19.22 -3.08 11.19
C GLY A 30 -17.71 -2.95 11.13
N THR A 31 -17.05 -4.04 10.78
CA THR A 31 -15.58 -4.08 10.69
C THR A 31 -15.14 -4.11 9.23
N PHE A 32 -14.16 -3.28 8.91
CA PHE A 32 -13.55 -3.17 7.59
C PHE A 32 -12.06 -3.55 7.68
N ILE A 33 -11.54 -4.14 6.62
CA ILE A 33 -10.12 -4.46 6.52
C ILE A 33 -9.51 -3.60 5.42
N ASP A 34 -8.53 -2.79 5.79
CA ASP A 34 -7.71 -2.00 4.87
C ASP A 34 -6.38 -2.74 4.66
N CYS A 35 -6.24 -3.42 3.54
CA CYS A 35 -5.10 -4.28 3.23
C CYS A 35 -3.87 -3.52 2.71
N THR A 36 -4.02 -2.22 2.45
CA THR A 36 -3.02 -1.32 1.87
C THR A 36 -3.08 0.03 2.57
N PHE A 37 -2.84 0.02 3.88
CA PHE A 37 -3.07 1.17 4.76
C PHE A 37 -2.41 2.48 4.30
N GLY A 38 -1.13 2.43 3.85
CA GLY A 38 -0.36 3.58 3.39
C GLY A 38 -0.40 4.76 4.38
N GLN A 39 -1.01 5.87 3.97
CA GLN A 39 -1.22 7.05 4.82
C GLN A 39 -2.54 7.03 5.59
N GLY A 40 -3.29 5.96 5.51
CA GLY A 40 -4.52 5.74 6.26
C GLY A 40 -5.72 6.56 5.77
N GLY A 41 -5.76 6.89 4.49
CA GLY A 41 -6.84 7.70 3.92
C GLY A 41 -8.20 7.02 4.02
N TYR A 42 -8.33 5.80 3.50
CA TYR A 42 -9.55 4.99 3.63
C TYR A 42 -9.88 4.70 5.09
N THR A 43 -8.89 4.24 5.85
CA THR A 43 -9.02 3.96 7.28
C THR A 43 -9.63 5.13 8.06
N LYS A 44 -9.08 6.35 7.90
CA LYS A 44 -9.59 7.54 8.59
C LYS A 44 -11.03 7.86 8.21
N LYS A 45 -11.34 7.76 6.92
CA LYS A 45 -12.67 8.08 6.44
C LYS A 45 -13.71 7.08 6.93
N ILE A 46 -13.38 5.78 6.94
CA ILE A 46 -14.26 4.75 7.51
C ILE A 46 -14.47 4.98 9.02
N LEU A 47 -13.39 5.26 9.76
CA LEU A 47 -13.47 5.51 11.21
C LEU A 47 -14.21 6.80 11.58
N SER A 48 -14.42 7.72 10.62
CA SER A 48 -15.27 8.89 10.84
C SER A 48 -16.76 8.57 10.94
N TYR A 49 -17.17 7.37 10.55
CA TYR A 49 -18.53 6.87 10.78
C TYR A 49 -18.63 6.17 12.13
N ASP A 50 -19.76 6.36 12.81
CA ASP A 50 -20.00 5.67 14.08
C ASP A 50 -20.15 4.16 13.88
N ASN A 51 -19.87 3.40 14.95
CA ASN A 51 -20.00 1.94 14.98
C ASN A 51 -19.16 1.19 13.92
N THR A 52 -18.11 1.84 13.38
CA THR A 52 -17.14 1.18 12.48
C THR A 52 -15.87 0.81 13.22
N ASN A 53 -15.28 -0.31 12.82
CA ASN A 53 -13.95 -0.74 13.23
C ASN A 53 -13.09 -0.94 11.98
N VAL A 54 -11.79 -0.69 12.08
CA VAL A 54 -10.85 -0.95 10.98
C VAL A 54 -9.68 -1.77 11.47
N ILE A 55 -9.40 -2.86 10.76
CA ILE A 55 -8.17 -3.64 10.86
C ILE A 55 -7.33 -3.27 9.63
N ALA A 56 -6.23 -2.57 9.85
CA ALA A 56 -5.38 -2.11 8.77
C ALA A 56 -4.08 -2.93 8.69
N LEU A 57 -3.69 -3.28 7.48
CA LEU A 57 -2.43 -3.94 7.18
C LEU A 57 -1.57 -3.06 6.28
N ASP A 58 -0.28 -3.07 6.54
CA ASP A 58 0.70 -2.60 5.58
C ASP A 58 2.01 -3.35 5.76
N ARG A 59 2.66 -3.66 4.65
CA ARG A 59 3.98 -4.28 4.63
C ARG A 59 5.11 -3.28 4.92
N ASP A 60 4.86 -1.98 4.64
CA ASP A 60 5.83 -0.92 4.84
C ASP A 60 5.87 -0.51 6.31
N ILE A 61 7.05 -0.69 6.93
CA ILE A 61 7.28 -0.38 8.35
C ILE A 61 7.11 1.12 8.64
N ASP A 62 7.39 1.99 7.65
CA ASP A 62 7.33 3.44 7.80
C ASP A 62 5.89 3.93 8.07
N THR A 63 4.89 3.11 7.68
CA THR A 63 3.48 3.41 7.94
C THR A 63 3.08 3.33 9.40
N LYS A 64 3.89 2.67 10.27
CA LYS A 64 3.65 2.55 11.71
C LYS A 64 3.49 3.89 12.40
N LYS A 65 4.27 4.90 12.01
CA LYS A 65 4.16 6.24 12.60
C LYS A 65 2.75 6.80 12.37
N LYS A 66 2.28 6.69 11.14
CA LYS A 66 0.94 7.16 10.76
C LYS A 66 -0.18 6.37 11.44
N ALA A 67 -0.01 5.06 11.54
CA ALA A 67 -0.93 4.21 12.30
C ALA A 67 -1.02 4.61 13.77
N GLY A 68 0.11 4.95 14.40
CA GLY A 68 0.14 5.45 15.77
C GLY A 68 -0.64 6.75 15.99
N GLU A 69 -0.64 7.67 15.01
CA GLU A 69 -1.44 8.90 15.05
C GLU A 69 -2.94 8.59 15.02
N ILE A 70 -3.36 7.68 14.13
CA ILE A 70 -4.78 7.27 14.01
C ILE A 70 -5.21 6.50 15.25
N PHE A 71 -4.36 5.63 15.79
CA PHE A 71 -4.65 4.87 17.01
C PHE A 71 -4.95 5.78 18.20
N LYS A 72 -4.22 6.89 18.37
CA LYS A 72 -4.49 7.86 19.45
C LYS A 72 -5.91 8.44 19.37
N GLN A 73 -6.44 8.61 18.16
CA GLN A 73 -7.78 9.16 17.96
C GLN A 73 -8.89 8.10 18.05
N TYR A 74 -8.61 6.85 17.68
CA TYR A 74 -9.61 5.79 17.53
C TYR A 74 -9.21 4.50 18.27
N GLN A 75 -8.69 4.61 19.50
CA GLN A 75 -8.03 3.53 20.27
C GLN A 75 -8.73 2.18 20.25
N ASN A 76 -10.07 2.16 20.44
CA ASN A 76 -10.83 0.92 20.56
C ASN A 76 -11.45 0.44 19.23
N ARG A 77 -11.26 1.20 18.16
CA ARG A 77 -11.86 0.93 16.85
C ARG A 77 -10.85 0.73 15.73
N PHE A 78 -9.57 0.96 16.01
CA PHE A 78 -8.49 0.85 15.03
C PHE A 78 -7.41 -0.14 15.49
N TYR A 79 -7.09 -1.08 14.61
CA TYR A 79 -6.07 -2.11 14.83
C TYR A 79 -5.12 -2.14 13.64
N PHE A 80 -3.84 -1.87 13.86
CA PHE A 80 -2.82 -1.91 12.81
C PHE A 80 -1.94 -3.16 12.96
N LYS A 81 -1.65 -3.81 11.82
CA LYS A 81 -0.73 -4.95 11.72
C LYS A 81 0.29 -4.69 10.61
N ASN A 82 1.57 -4.69 10.95
CA ASN A 82 2.62 -4.63 9.94
C ASN A 82 2.78 -6.02 9.31
N LYS A 83 1.97 -6.30 8.29
CA LYS A 83 1.88 -7.57 7.58
C LYS A 83 1.60 -7.33 6.11
N LYS A 84 1.99 -8.30 5.26
CA LYS A 84 1.53 -8.37 3.87
C LYS A 84 0.06 -8.77 3.84
N PHE A 85 -0.73 -8.28 2.88
CA PHE A 85 -2.12 -8.71 2.71
C PHE A 85 -2.24 -10.22 2.38
N SER A 86 -1.20 -10.83 1.79
CA SER A 86 -1.13 -12.29 1.61
C SER A 86 -1.14 -13.08 2.93
N GLN A 87 -0.94 -12.40 4.06
CA GLN A 87 -1.00 -12.98 5.40
C GLN A 87 -2.34 -12.69 6.10
N LEU A 88 -3.38 -12.36 5.34
CA LEU A 88 -4.72 -12.08 5.88
C LEU A 88 -5.27 -13.24 6.70
N ASN A 89 -4.96 -14.48 6.30
CA ASN A 89 -5.37 -15.69 7.02
C ASN A 89 -4.78 -15.81 8.43
N ASP A 90 -3.68 -15.12 8.71
CA ASP A 90 -3.08 -15.10 10.05
C ASP A 90 -3.87 -14.24 11.04
N LEU A 91 -4.84 -13.48 10.57
CA LEU A 91 -5.67 -12.64 11.43
C LEU A 91 -6.74 -13.49 12.10
N LYS A 92 -6.85 -13.31 13.41
CA LYS A 92 -7.91 -13.98 14.20
C LYS A 92 -9.23 -13.22 14.01
N LEU A 93 -9.93 -13.48 12.90
CA LEU A 93 -11.16 -12.79 12.50
C LEU A 93 -12.43 -13.54 12.90
N LYS A 94 -12.32 -14.69 13.60
CA LYS A 94 -13.48 -15.49 14.00
C LYS A 94 -14.43 -14.66 14.89
N GLY A 95 -15.69 -14.62 14.53
CA GLY A 95 -16.71 -13.86 15.24
C GLY A 95 -16.72 -12.35 14.92
N THR A 96 -15.87 -11.88 14.00
CA THR A 96 -15.86 -10.49 13.56
C THR A 96 -16.84 -10.29 12.39
N ASN A 97 -17.72 -9.30 12.50
CA ASN A 97 -18.64 -8.93 11.42
C ASN A 97 -17.90 -8.10 10.36
N ILE A 98 -17.23 -8.76 9.42
CA ILE A 98 -16.50 -8.14 8.32
C ILE A 98 -17.51 -7.68 7.26
N ARG A 99 -17.53 -6.36 6.96
CA ARG A 99 -18.43 -5.72 6.00
C ARG A 99 -17.76 -5.35 4.68
N GLY A 100 -16.44 -5.20 4.70
CA GLY A 100 -15.67 -4.88 3.50
C GLY A 100 -14.18 -5.11 3.67
N VAL A 101 -13.53 -5.40 2.55
CA VAL A 101 -12.06 -5.53 2.45
C VAL A 101 -11.61 -4.65 1.30
N ILE A 102 -10.61 -3.81 1.56
CA ILE A 102 -10.10 -2.82 0.60
C ILE A 102 -8.68 -3.20 0.23
N PHE A 103 -8.42 -3.18 -1.09
CA PHE A 103 -7.09 -3.31 -1.68
C PHE A 103 -6.87 -2.14 -2.65
N ASP A 104 -6.01 -1.21 -2.29
CA ASP A 104 -5.48 -0.17 -3.18
C ASP A 104 -4.08 -0.58 -3.62
N LEU A 105 -4.04 -1.37 -4.70
CA LEU A 105 -2.81 -2.03 -5.14
C LEU A 105 -1.94 -1.07 -5.95
N GLY A 106 -0.69 -0.95 -5.55
CA GLY A 106 0.29 -0.10 -6.22
C GLY A 106 1.35 0.45 -5.30
N TYR A 107 2.12 1.41 -5.83
CA TYR A 107 3.10 2.18 -5.06
C TYR A 107 2.45 3.43 -4.48
N SER A 108 2.78 3.78 -3.25
CA SER A 108 2.37 5.08 -2.72
C SER A 108 3.24 6.19 -3.36
N TYR A 109 2.64 7.35 -3.56
CA TYR A 109 3.34 8.54 -4.07
C TYR A 109 4.57 8.91 -3.21
N ILE A 110 4.49 8.71 -1.90
CA ILE A 110 5.59 8.96 -0.96
C ILE A 110 6.75 8.00 -1.23
N GLN A 111 6.47 6.73 -1.51
CA GLN A 111 7.50 5.75 -1.85
C GLN A 111 8.23 6.11 -3.15
N ILE A 112 7.50 6.61 -4.16
CA ILE A 112 8.10 7.03 -5.44
C ILE A 112 8.97 8.29 -5.26
N LYS A 113 8.54 9.22 -4.39
CA LYS A 113 9.30 10.45 -4.10
C LYS A 113 10.52 10.23 -3.22
N ASP A 114 10.58 9.14 -2.49
CA ASP A 114 11.75 8.80 -1.67
C ASP A 114 12.89 8.36 -2.59
N SER A 115 13.83 9.27 -2.85
CA SER A 115 14.97 9.03 -3.72
C SER A 115 15.86 7.87 -3.24
N SER A 116 15.85 7.55 -1.95
CA SER A 116 16.62 6.44 -1.38
C SER A 116 16.08 5.07 -1.77
N LYS A 117 14.81 4.98 -2.15
CA LYS A 117 14.15 3.72 -2.53
C LYS A 117 14.40 3.28 -3.97
N GLY A 118 14.94 4.17 -4.81
CA GLY A 118 15.26 3.84 -6.22
C GLY A 118 14.03 3.48 -7.08
N LEU A 119 12.83 3.94 -6.71
CA LEU A 119 11.58 3.64 -7.42
C LEU A 119 11.27 4.64 -8.55
N SER A 120 12.07 5.68 -8.71
CA SER A 120 11.92 6.69 -9.74
C SER A 120 13.17 6.76 -10.61
N PHE A 121 13.02 7.03 -11.92
CA PHE A 121 14.16 7.33 -12.79
C PHE A 121 14.94 8.59 -12.37
N ASN A 122 14.31 9.47 -11.59
CA ASN A 122 14.96 10.64 -11.01
C ASN A 122 15.63 10.36 -9.66
N ALA A 123 15.58 9.12 -9.19
CA ALA A 123 16.24 8.75 -7.94
C ALA A 123 17.76 8.77 -8.10
N THR A 124 18.46 9.35 -7.14
CA THR A 124 19.93 9.42 -7.11
C THR A 124 20.56 8.35 -6.23
N GLY A 125 19.73 7.58 -5.52
CA GLY A 125 20.16 6.49 -4.66
C GLY A 125 20.40 5.17 -5.40
N ASP A 126 20.83 4.16 -4.65
CA ASP A 126 21.00 2.80 -5.14
C ASP A 126 19.69 2.24 -5.75
N LEU A 127 19.80 1.36 -6.74
CA LEU A 127 18.70 0.63 -7.34
C LEU A 127 18.14 -0.41 -6.34
N ASN A 128 17.53 0.10 -5.27
CA ASN A 128 17.01 -0.72 -4.18
C ASN A 128 15.65 -1.31 -4.53
N MET A 129 14.67 -0.47 -4.84
CA MET A 129 13.29 -0.81 -5.17
C MET A 129 12.61 -1.74 -4.14
N GLN A 130 13.14 -1.80 -2.93
CA GLN A 130 12.57 -2.64 -1.86
C GLN A 130 11.38 -1.97 -1.20
N MET A 131 10.33 -2.74 -1.00
CA MET A 131 9.20 -2.36 -0.13
C MET A 131 9.36 -3.02 1.26
N VAL A 132 10.52 -2.87 1.84
CA VAL A 132 10.97 -3.10 3.23
C VAL A 132 10.95 -4.53 3.80
N ILE A 133 10.20 -5.49 3.30
CA ILE A 133 10.18 -6.85 3.89
C ILE A 133 10.95 -7.89 3.05
N ASN A 134 11.68 -7.46 2.05
CA ASN A 134 12.47 -8.36 1.22
C ASN A 134 13.97 -8.09 1.44
N ASN A 135 14.73 -9.14 1.64
CA ASN A 135 16.20 -9.08 1.72
C ASN A 135 16.88 -9.07 0.34
N PHE A 136 16.13 -8.86 -0.74
CA PHE A 136 16.59 -8.92 -2.11
C PHE A 136 16.16 -7.67 -2.87
N SER A 137 17.12 -6.88 -3.33
CA SER A 137 16.90 -5.61 -4.03
C SER A 137 16.94 -5.81 -5.55
N ALA A 138 16.46 -4.81 -6.32
CA ALA A 138 16.65 -4.83 -7.78
C ALA A 138 18.14 -4.86 -8.18
N LYS A 139 19.00 -4.20 -7.40
CA LYS A 139 20.46 -4.29 -7.55
C LYS A 139 20.95 -5.74 -7.39
N ASP A 140 20.42 -6.47 -6.41
CA ASP A 140 20.75 -7.89 -6.23
C ASP A 140 20.28 -8.74 -7.39
N VAL A 141 19.07 -8.49 -7.91
CA VAL A 141 18.54 -9.18 -9.10
C VAL A 141 19.52 -9.05 -10.25
N ILE A 142 19.94 -7.83 -10.59
CA ILE A 142 20.82 -7.58 -11.74
C ILE A 142 22.20 -8.17 -11.54
N ASN A 143 22.75 -8.16 -10.33
CA ASN A 143 24.12 -8.58 -10.07
C ASN A 143 24.29 -10.06 -9.71
N LYS A 144 23.22 -10.75 -9.28
CA LYS A 144 23.31 -12.12 -8.78
C LYS A 144 22.65 -13.16 -9.68
N LEU A 145 21.68 -12.77 -10.51
CA LEU A 145 21.00 -13.69 -11.41
C LEU A 145 21.82 -13.89 -12.70
N ASN A 146 21.68 -15.08 -13.28
CA ASN A 146 22.28 -15.37 -14.58
C ASN A 146 21.47 -14.76 -15.74
N SER A 147 22.04 -14.69 -16.94
CA SER A 147 21.41 -14.09 -18.11
C SER A 147 20.06 -14.70 -18.47
N ASN A 148 19.89 -16.03 -18.33
CA ASN A 148 18.62 -16.69 -18.65
C ASN A 148 17.51 -16.31 -17.66
N GLU A 149 17.85 -16.08 -16.38
CA GLU A 149 16.90 -15.63 -15.36
C GLU A 149 16.52 -14.18 -15.58
N LEU A 150 17.48 -13.32 -15.93
CA LEU A 150 17.23 -11.92 -16.26
C LEU A 150 16.36 -11.79 -17.53
N GLU A 151 16.67 -12.57 -18.59
CA GLU A 151 15.84 -12.61 -19.80
C GLU A 151 14.37 -12.93 -19.45
N LYS A 152 14.12 -13.92 -18.59
CA LYS A 152 12.77 -14.27 -18.16
C LYS A 152 12.09 -13.13 -17.42
N ILE A 153 12.80 -12.44 -16.52
CA ILE A 153 12.26 -11.29 -15.77
C ILE A 153 11.87 -10.17 -16.72
N PHE A 154 12.77 -9.77 -17.62
CA PHE A 154 12.50 -8.70 -18.58
C PHE A 154 11.37 -9.07 -19.54
N LYS A 155 11.34 -10.32 -20.01
CA LYS A 155 10.31 -10.80 -20.93
C LYS A 155 8.92 -10.89 -20.30
N PHE A 156 8.80 -11.49 -19.09
CA PHE A 156 7.50 -11.78 -18.48
C PHE A 156 6.95 -10.63 -17.65
N PHE A 157 7.79 -9.87 -16.97
CA PHE A 157 7.36 -8.75 -16.13
C PHE A 157 7.55 -7.39 -16.78
N GLY A 158 8.55 -7.25 -17.67
CA GLY A 158 8.82 -6.04 -18.43
C GLY A 158 8.17 -6.02 -19.79
N GLU A 159 7.58 -7.13 -20.26
CA GLU A 159 7.01 -7.31 -21.59
C GLU A 159 8.02 -6.95 -22.72
N GLU A 160 9.33 -7.06 -22.40
CA GLU A 160 10.41 -6.66 -23.29
C GLU A 160 10.64 -7.73 -24.37
N LYS A 161 10.48 -7.34 -25.62
CA LYS A 161 10.63 -8.27 -26.78
C LYS A 161 12.08 -8.63 -27.05
N ASP A 162 12.98 -7.69 -26.79
CA ASP A 162 14.43 -7.85 -26.99
C ASP A 162 15.17 -8.30 -25.71
N ALA A 163 14.45 -8.84 -24.74
CA ALA A 163 14.98 -9.26 -23.42
C ALA A 163 16.26 -10.10 -23.51
N LYS A 164 16.39 -10.92 -24.57
CA LYS A 164 17.60 -11.75 -24.80
C LYS A 164 18.85 -10.94 -25.18
N ARG A 165 18.66 -9.70 -25.66
CA ARG A 165 19.77 -8.83 -26.13
C ARG A 165 20.24 -7.87 -25.05
N ILE A 166 19.48 -7.73 -23.96
CA ILE A 166 19.81 -6.93 -22.78
C ILE A 166 20.73 -7.74 -21.87
#